data_bdfbc2206b89b9846b5510f818abf7e9
#
_entry.id   bdfbc2206b89b9846b5510f818abf7e9
#
_cell.length_a   1.000
_cell.length_b   1.000
_cell.length_c   1.000
_cell.angle_alpha   90.00
_cell.angle_beta   90.00
_cell.angle_gamma   90.00
#
_symmetry.space_group_name_H-M   'P 1'
#
loop_
_entity.id
_entity.type
_entity.pdbx_description
1 polymer ?
#
loop_
_entity_poly.entity_id
_entity_poly.type
_entity_poly.pdbx_seq_one_letter_code
_entity_poly.pdbx_strand_id
1 'polypeptide(L)'
;LANWLFKTMQIKQSRYLAAGIAIVFINYATSNFLGGSGLISAFIAGLFINNTDSECKSSVANLKTSIVPFNEAAEIFICIAFALQVNINKVIECMPLGILCGFLMMLIARPASIFLNQRLSNLRWNELLLLSWCGLKGPVTFAVSFELVELISEFPGLQTSVSGELASEIQSVIFVASLFNLLIQVT
;
A
#
# COMPACT_ATOMS: atom_id res chain seq x y z
N LEU A 1 9.59 13.10 17.95
CA LEU A 1 8.36 12.93 18.72
C LEU A 1 8.16 11.47 19.14
N ALA A 2 8.17 10.51 18.20
CA ALA A 2 7.99 9.08 18.49
C ALA A 2 9.03 8.55 19.48
N ASN A 3 10.31 8.86 19.29
CA ASN A 3 11.40 8.44 20.17
C ASN A 3 11.26 9.01 21.60
N TRP A 4 10.83 10.25 21.71
CA TRP A 4 10.58 10.90 23.01
C TRP A 4 9.39 10.24 23.72
N LEU A 5 8.31 9.95 22.98
CA LEU A 5 7.13 9.25 23.52
C LEU A 5 7.47 7.83 24.02
N PHE A 6 8.25 7.05 23.26
CA PHE A 6 8.65 5.71 23.69
C PHE A 6 9.62 5.73 24.90
N LYS A 7 10.46 6.76 25.02
CA LYS A 7 11.40 6.90 26.14
C LYS A 7 10.72 7.40 27.43
N THR A 8 9.69 8.23 27.30
CA THR A 8 9.01 8.86 28.46
C THR A 8 7.90 7.97 29.04
N MET A 9 7.29 7.13 28.21
CA MET A 9 6.24 6.22 28.65
C MET A 9 6.84 4.83 28.89
N GLN A 10 6.92 4.40 30.16
CA GLN A 10 7.11 2.99 30.53
C GLN A 10 5.83 2.22 30.14
N ILE A 11 5.65 1.96 28.82
CA ILE A 11 4.43 1.41 28.28
C ILE A 11 4.43 -0.10 28.54
N LYS A 12 3.40 -0.62 29.20
CA LYS A 12 3.14 -2.06 29.29
C LYS A 12 2.94 -2.62 27.86
N GLN A 13 3.40 -3.82 27.62
CA GLN A 13 3.41 -4.47 26.28
C GLN A 13 2.08 -4.36 25.52
N SER A 14 0.95 -4.45 26.21
CA SER A 14 -0.39 -4.31 25.62
C SER A 14 -0.74 -2.93 25.06
N ARG A 15 0.02 -1.89 25.41
CA ARG A 15 -0.24 -0.51 24.95
C ARG A 15 0.60 -0.10 23.76
N TYR A 16 1.60 -0.90 23.37
CA TYR A 16 2.43 -0.58 22.20
C TYR A 16 1.62 -0.51 20.92
N LEU A 17 0.64 -1.41 20.74
CA LEU A 17 -0.25 -1.41 19.58
C LEU A 17 -1.06 -0.10 19.50
N ALA A 18 -1.69 0.29 20.61
CA ALA A 18 -2.50 1.51 20.64
C ALA A 18 -1.65 2.78 20.39
N ALA A 19 -0.45 2.83 20.96
CA ALA A 19 0.48 3.94 20.74
C ALA A 19 0.96 3.99 19.29
N GLY A 20 1.27 2.84 18.68
CA GLY A 20 1.65 2.74 17.28
C GLY A 20 0.55 3.22 16.33
N ILE A 21 -0.67 2.74 16.54
CA ILE A 21 -1.85 3.16 15.76
C ILE A 21 -2.08 4.67 15.93
N ALA A 22 -2.03 5.20 17.15
CA ALA A 22 -2.23 6.63 17.40
C ALA A 22 -1.19 7.49 16.68
N ILE A 23 0.08 7.08 16.67
CA ILE A 23 1.16 7.80 15.97
C ILE A 23 0.89 7.82 14.46
N VAL A 24 0.47 6.69 13.87
CA VAL A 24 0.16 6.61 12.44
C VAL A 24 -1.03 7.51 12.09
N PHE A 25 -2.11 7.48 12.87
CA PHE A 25 -3.28 8.33 12.62
C PHE A 25 -2.96 9.82 12.73
N ILE A 26 -2.22 10.24 13.76
CA ILE A 26 -1.81 11.63 13.94
C ILE A 26 -0.94 12.08 12.76
N ASN A 27 -0.01 11.22 12.32
CA ASN A 27 0.88 11.52 11.21
C ASN A 27 0.12 11.62 9.89
N TYR A 28 -0.81 10.70 9.64
CA TYR A 28 -1.70 10.70 8.48
C TYR A 28 -2.56 11.97 8.44
N ALA A 29 -3.25 12.28 9.54
CA ALA A 29 -4.13 13.43 9.64
C ALA A 29 -3.38 14.77 9.47
N THR A 30 -2.21 14.91 10.11
CA THR A 30 -1.38 16.12 9.96
C THR A 30 -0.87 16.30 8.55
N SER A 31 -0.48 15.22 7.87
CA SER A 31 -0.01 15.29 6.50
C SER A 31 -1.13 15.72 5.55
N ASN A 32 -2.32 15.14 5.67
CA ASN A 32 -3.47 15.54 4.85
C ASN A 32 -3.91 16.97 5.13
N PHE A 33 -3.88 17.41 6.39
CA PHE A 33 -4.20 18.81 6.74
C PHE A 33 -3.23 19.81 6.10
N LEU A 34 -1.96 19.43 5.92
CA LEU A 34 -0.94 20.24 5.24
C LEU A 34 -0.98 20.13 3.71
N GLY A 35 -1.95 19.41 3.14
CA GLY A 35 -2.07 19.22 1.69
C GLY A 35 -1.09 18.20 1.10
N GLY A 36 -0.49 17.35 1.94
CA GLY A 36 0.39 16.26 1.53
C GLY A 36 -0.34 14.90 1.51
N SER A 37 0.32 13.86 0.95
CA SER A 37 -0.21 12.49 0.98
C SER A 37 0.02 11.83 2.35
N GLY A 38 -1.07 11.48 3.03
CA GLY A 38 -1.03 10.77 4.31
C GLY A 38 -0.40 9.39 4.22
N LEU A 39 -0.57 8.68 3.08
CA LEU A 39 0.03 7.37 2.84
C LEU A 39 1.56 7.43 2.79
N ILE A 40 2.10 8.40 2.04
CA ILE A 40 3.55 8.60 1.95
C ILE A 40 4.13 8.99 3.32
N SER A 41 3.44 9.86 4.03
CA SER A 41 3.83 10.28 5.38
C SER A 41 3.90 9.11 6.36
N ALA A 42 2.89 8.23 6.36
CA ALA A 42 2.87 7.02 7.19
C ALA A 42 4.01 6.06 6.83
N PHE A 43 4.31 5.88 5.55
CA PHE A 43 5.44 5.06 5.08
C PHE A 43 6.79 5.60 5.58
N ILE A 44 7.02 6.91 5.43
CA ILE A 44 8.25 7.57 5.90
C ILE A 44 8.38 7.44 7.43
N ALA A 45 7.29 7.63 8.17
CA ALA A 45 7.29 7.44 9.62
C ALA A 45 7.66 6.02 10.03
N GLY A 46 7.16 5.00 9.31
CA GLY A 46 7.53 3.61 9.50
C GLY A 46 9.02 3.34 9.27
N LEU A 47 9.61 3.93 8.23
CA LEU A 47 11.05 3.85 7.96
C LEU A 47 11.88 4.47 9.09
N PHE A 48 11.49 5.64 9.59
CA PHE A 48 12.17 6.28 10.72
C PHE A 48 12.09 5.45 11.99
N ILE A 49 10.94 4.89 12.32
CA ILE A 49 10.77 4.03 13.50
C ILE A 49 11.63 2.77 13.37
N ASN A 50 11.71 2.18 12.19
CA ASN A 50 12.50 0.98 11.95
C ASN A 50 14.02 1.21 12.06
N ASN A 51 14.48 2.40 11.69
CA ASN A 51 15.90 2.79 11.71
C ASN A 51 16.33 3.48 13.02
N THR A 52 15.51 3.42 14.06
CA THR A 52 15.82 4.03 15.35
C THR A 52 16.92 3.28 16.10
N ASP A 53 17.76 4.04 16.84
CA ASP A 53 18.93 3.57 17.56
C ASP A 53 18.66 2.48 18.60
N SER A 54 19.74 1.80 18.99
CA SER A 54 19.76 0.56 19.79
C SER A 54 19.04 0.59 21.15
N GLU A 55 18.81 1.75 21.74
CA GLU A 55 18.12 1.86 23.04
C GLU A 55 16.62 1.52 22.97
N CYS A 56 15.97 1.70 21.80
CA CYS A 56 14.55 1.45 21.63
C CYS A 56 14.24 0.17 20.84
N LYS A 57 15.24 -0.64 20.49
CA LYS A 57 15.04 -1.86 19.68
C LYS A 57 14.04 -2.87 20.26
N SER A 58 14.04 -3.05 21.58
CA SER A 58 13.09 -3.93 22.25
C SER A 58 11.64 -3.43 22.14
N SER A 59 11.44 -2.11 22.29
CA SER A 59 10.13 -1.49 22.15
C SER A 59 9.61 -1.55 20.70
N VAL A 60 10.49 -1.34 19.72
CA VAL A 60 10.16 -1.47 18.29
C VAL A 60 9.86 -2.93 17.92
N ALA A 61 10.60 -3.90 18.48
CA ALA A 61 10.32 -5.32 18.27
C ALA A 61 8.95 -5.72 18.83
N ASN A 62 8.62 -5.27 20.03
CA ASN A 62 7.30 -5.50 20.62
C ASN A 62 6.17 -4.84 19.83
N LEU A 63 6.39 -3.63 19.30
CA LEU A 63 5.46 -2.95 18.42
C LEU A 63 5.24 -3.76 17.13
N LYS A 64 6.32 -4.22 16.48
CA LYS A 64 6.23 -5.06 15.27
C LYS A 64 5.40 -6.32 15.52
N THR A 65 5.70 -7.06 16.58
CA THR A 65 4.97 -8.29 16.91
C THR A 65 3.48 -8.03 17.17
N SER A 66 3.15 -6.90 17.79
CA SER A 66 1.76 -6.54 18.08
C SER A 66 0.99 -6.03 16.87
N ILE A 67 1.67 -5.41 15.90
CA ILE A 67 1.05 -4.81 14.72
C ILE A 67 0.76 -5.83 13.60
N VAL A 68 1.52 -6.93 13.52
CA VAL A 68 1.38 -7.92 12.45
C VAL A 68 -0.05 -8.48 12.34
N PRO A 69 -0.70 -9.00 13.41
CA PRO A 69 -2.05 -9.53 13.29
C PRO A 69 -3.08 -8.45 12.89
N PHE A 70 -2.86 -7.21 13.35
CA PHE A 70 -3.72 -6.08 12.98
C PHE A 70 -3.57 -5.72 11.51
N ASN A 71 -2.34 -5.75 10.99
CA ASN A 71 -2.07 -5.51 9.57
C ASN A 71 -2.73 -6.58 8.68
N GLU A 72 -2.62 -7.86 9.04
CA GLU A 72 -3.28 -8.95 8.32
C GLU A 72 -4.81 -8.81 8.30
N ALA A 73 -5.41 -8.47 9.44
CA ALA A 73 -6.84 -8.22 9.52
C ALA A 73 -7.26 -7.00 8.66
N ALA A 74 -6.50 -5.91 8.70
CA ALA A 74 -6.74 -4.71 7.90
C ALA A 74 -6.61 -5.00 6.39
N GLU A 75 -5.64 -5.82 5.99
CA GLU A 75 -5.45 -6.26 4.61
C GLU A 75 -6.67 -7.00 4.08
N ILE A 76 -7.17 -8.00 4.83
CA ILE A 76 -8.38 -8.74 4.48
C ILE A 76 -9.59 -7.80 4.37
N PHE A 77 -9.72 -6.87 5.33
CA PHE A 77 -10.82 -5.92 5.33
C PHE A 77 -10.82 -5.00 4.10
N ILE A 78 -9.65 -4.48 3.73
CA ILE A 78 -9.49 -3.64 2.53
C ILE A 78 -9.82 -4.43 1.26
N CYS A 79 -9.37 -5.68 1.16
CA CYS A 79 -9.68 -6.54 0.02
C CYS A 79 -11.19 -6.80 -0.12
N ILE A 80 -11.88 -7.07 1.00
CA ILE A 80 -13.34 -7.28 1.01
C ILE A 80 -14.05 -5.98 0.63
N ALA A 81 -13.70 -4.85 1.24
CA ALA A 81 -14.31 -3.56 0.96
C ALA A 81 -14.16 -3.18 -0.52
N PHE A 82 -12.98 -3.44 -1.10
CA PHE A 82 -12.72 -3.19 -2.51
C PHE A 82 -13.56 -4.10 -3.41
N ALA A 83 -13.62 -5.39 -3.10
CA ALA A 83 -14.41 -6.35 -3.88
C ALA A 83 -15.91 -6.03 -3.89
N LEU A 84 -16.44 -5.49 -2.79
CA LEU A 84 -17.85 -5.08 -2.70
C LEU A 84 -18.17 -3.82 -3.53
N GLN A 85 -17.19 -2.98 -3.78
CA GLN A 85 -17.38 -1.71 -4.49
C GLN A 85 -17.25 -1.85 -6.01
N VAL A 86 -16.62 -2.92 -6.47
CA VAL A 86 -16.36 -3.14 -7.91
C VAL A 86 -17.63 -3.64 -8.61
N ASN A 87 -17.96 -3.03 -9.75
CA ASN A 87 -19.10 -3.42 -10.57
C ASN A 87 -18.74 -4.63 -11.46
N ILE A 88 -19.40 -5.77 -11.23
CA ILE A 88 -19.10 -7.04 -11.90
C ILE A 88 -19.26 -6.93 -13.44
N ASN A 89 -20.27 -6.19 -13.93
CA ASN A 89 -20.47 -6.03 -15.37
C ASN A 89 -19.29 -5.31 -16.03
N LYS A 90 -18.79 -4.25 -15.40
CA LYS A 90 -17.60 -3.52 -15.88
C LYS A 90 -16.30 -4.33 -15.76
N VAL A 91 -16.21 -5.22 -14.76
CA VAL A 91 -15.08 -6.16 -14.64
C VAL A 91 -14.98 -7.07 -15.86
N ILE A 92 -16.13 -7.59 -16.35
CA ILE A 92 -16.15 -8.47 -17.52
C ILE A 92 -15.76 -7.70 -18.79
N GLU A 93 -16.23 -6.48 -18.95
CA GLU A 93 -15.89 -5.62 -20.08
C GLU A 93 -14.39 -5.22 -20.08
N CYS A 94 -13.86 -4.86 -18.92
CA CYS A 94 -12.48 -4.44 -18.74
C CYS A 94 -11.49 -5.61 -18.56
N MET A 95 -11.97 -6.86 -18.53
CA MET A 95 -11.13 -8.04 -18.29
C MET A 95 -9.90 -8.13 -19.21
N PRO A 96 -10.01 -7.98 -20.56
CA PRO A 96 -8.85 -8.08 -21.43
C PRO A 96 -7.84 -6.98 -21.17
N LEU A 97 -8.30 -5.77 -20.89
CA LEU A 97 -7.44 -4.63 -20.56
C LEU A 97 -6.74 -4.83 -19.21
N GLY A 98 -7.46 -5.31 -18.21
CA GLY A 98 -6.92 -5.59 -16.88
C GLY A 98 -5.85 -6.68 -16.91
N ILE A 99 -6.05 -7.76 -17.66
CA ILE A 99 -5.06 -8.83 -17.85
C ILE A 99 -3.83 -8.29 -18.57
N LEU A 100 -4.01 -7.51 -19.62
CA LEU A 100 -2.90 -6.89 -20.35
C LEU A 100 -2.08 -5.96 -19.44
N CYS A 101 -2.73 -5.10 -18.68
CA CYS A 101 -2.07 -4.22 -17.70
C CYS A 101 -1.34 -5.02 -16.64
N GLY A 102 -1.95 -6.07 -16.10
CA GLY A 102 -1.32 -6.97 -15.12
C GLY A 102 -0.07 -7.63 -15.66
N PHE A 103 -0.13 -8.13 -16.90
CA PHE A 103 0.98 -8.75 -17.59
C PHE A 103 2.13 -7.77 -17.87
N LEU A 104 1.82 -6.57 -18.37
CA LEU A 104 2.81 -5.51 -18.61
C LEU A 104 3.50 -5.07 -17.30
N MET A 105 2.73 -4.92 -16.24
CA MET A 105 3.27 -4.58 -14.92
C MET A 105 4.21 -5.67 -14.39
N MET A 106 3.86 -6.94 -14.57
CA MET A 106 4.67 -8.07 -14.10
C MET A 106 5.94 -8.25 -14.93
N LEU A 107 5.84 -8.15 -16.26
CA LEU A 107 6.92 -8.50 -17.17
C LEU A 107 7.86 -7.34 -17.48
N ILE A 108 7.38 -6.10 -17.47
CA ILE A 108 8.15 -4.92 -17.88
C ILE A 108 8.40 -3.99 -16.71
N ALA A 109 7.37 -3.53 -16.03
CA ALA A 109 7.52 -2.47 -15.04
C ALA A 109 8.34 -2.92 -13.82
N ARG A 110 8.15 -4.14 -13.35
CA ARG A 110 8.88 -4.69 -12.20
C ARG A 110 10.34 -4.98 -12.48
N PRO A 111 10.70 -5.76 -13.53
CA PRO A 111 12.11 -5.92 -13.88
C PRO A 111 12.79 -4.58 -14.10
N ALA A 112 12.16 -3.67 -14.85
CA ALA A 112 12.72 -2.35 -15.11
C ALA A 112 13.03 -1.58 -13.83
N SER A 113 12.12 -1.56 -12.85
CA SER A 113 12.33 -0.87 -11.59
C SER A 113 13.48 -1.47 -10.77
N ILE A 114 13.61 -2.79 -10.77
CA ILE A 114 14.67 -3.50 -10.03
C ILE A 114 16.02 -3.29 -10.71
N PHE A 115 16.09 -3.38 -12.04
CA PHE A 115 17.32 -3.14 -12.79
C PHE A 115 17.79 -1.68 -12.67
N LEU A 116 16.88 -0.73 -12.60
CA LEU A 116 17.24 0.68 -12.36
C LEU A 116 17.92 0.86 -11.00
N ASN A 117 17.47 0.12 -9.99
CA ASN A 117 18.01 0.15 -8.63
C ASN A 117 19.20 -0.79 -8.41
N GLN A 118 19.58 -1.61 -9.40
CA GLN A 118 20.70 -2.57 -9.30
C GLN A 118 22.03 -1.91 -8.95
N ARG A 119 22.26 -0.68 -9.39
CA ARG A 119 23.50 0.07 -9.07
C ARG A 119 23.63 0.44 -7.59
N LEU A 120 22.53 0.44 -6.86
CA LEU A 120 22.48 0.75 -5.42
C LEU A 120 22.50 -0.52 -4.55
N SER A 121 22.18 -1.68 -5.12
CA SER A 121 22.17 -2.96 -4.42
C SER A 121 23.22 -3.90 -5.03
N ASN A 122 24.15 -4.41 -4.22
CA ASN A 122 25.13 -5.43 -4.64
C ASN A 122 24.52 -6.83 -4.77
N LEU A 123 23.30 -6.94 -5.31
CA LEU A 123 22.56 -8.19 -5.46
C LEU A 123 22.99 -8.94 -6.73
N ARG A 124 22.98 -10.28 -6.66
CA ARG A 124 23.26 -11.14 -7.81
C ARG A 124 22.06 -11.20 -8.75
N TRP A 125 22.30 -11.48 -10.02
CA TRP A 125 21.25 -11.57 -11.05
C TRP A 125 20.09 -12.50 -10.69
N ASN A 126 20.38 -13.63 -10.06
CA ASN A 126 19.36 -14.59 -9.64
C ASN A 126 18.47 -14.03 -8.52
N GLU A 127 19.04 -13.24 -7.62
CA GLU A 127 18.31 -12.58 -6.53
C GLU A 127 17.41 -11.47 -7.07
N LEU A 128 17.89 -10.74 -8.09
CA LEU A 128 17.12 -9.71 -8.78
C LEU A 128 15.90 -10.30 -9.52
N LEU A 129 16.09 -11.42 -10.20
CA LEU A 129 15.01 -12.14 -10.88
C LEU A 129 13.96 -12.63 -9.88
N LEU A 130 14.40 -13.20 -8.76
CA LEU A 130 13.52 -13.69 -7.70
C LEU A 130 12.74 -12.53 -7.05
N LEU A 131 13.39 -11.40 -6.79
CA LEU A 131 12.75 -10.19 -6.28
C LEU A 131 11.72 -9.63 -7.28
N SER A 132 12.04 -9.68 -8.58
CA SER A 132 11.13 -9.26 -9.64
C SER A 132 9.87 -10.13 -9.70
N TRP A 133 10.03 -11.44 -9.49
CA TRP A 133 8.91 -12.37 -9.45
C TRP A 133 8.07 -12.25 -8.18
N CYS A 134 8.72 -12.18 -7.01
CA CYS A 134 8.09 -12.11 -5.69
C CYS A 134 7.40 -10.77 -5.34
N GLY A 135 7.28 -9.88 -6.28
CA GLY A 135 6.70 -8.56 -6.05
C GLY A 135 5.21 -8.60 -5.74
N LEU A 136 4.85 -8.97 -4.53
CA LEU A 136 3.48 -8.96 -4.02
C LEU A 136 2.85 -7.56 -4.15
N LYS A 137 1.66 -7.50 -4.74
CA LYS A 137 0.81 -6.31 -4.68
C LYS A 137 0.03 -6.38 -3.38
N GLY A 138 0.43 -5.55 -2.42
CA GLY A 138 -0.29 -5.43 -1.17
C GLY A 138 -1.59 -4.62 -1.30
N PRO A 139 -2.35 -4.50 -0.20
CA PRO A 139 -3.61 -3.76 -0.12
C PRO A 139 -3.46 -2.27 -0.43
N VAL A 140 -2.23 -1.76 -0.43
CA VAL A 140 -1.90 -0.37 -0.80
C VAL A 140 -2.40 -0.02 -2.20
N THR A 141 -2.35 -0.95 -3.16
CA THR A 141 -2.84 -0.71 -4.53
C THR A 141 -4.34 -0.43 -4.52
N PHE A 142 -5.10 -1.12 -3.68
CA PHE A 142 -6.53 -0.91 -3.52
C PHE A 142 -6.82 0.40 -2.78
N ALA A 143 -6.07 0.71 -1.72
CA ALA A 143 -6.20 1.98 -0.98
C ALA A 143 -5.95 3.18 -1.90
N VAL A 144 -4.89 3.16 -2.71
CA VAL A 144 -4.58 4.22 -3.68
C VAL A 144 -5.67 4.34 -4.75
N SER A 145 -6.34 3.24 -5.15
CA SER A 145 -7.43 3.32 -6.12
C SER A 145 -8.66 4.08 -5.57
N PHE A 146 -8.93 3.98 -4.27
CA PHE A 146 -9.99 4.77 -3.62
C PHE A 146 -9.63 6.26 -3.61
N GLU A 147 -8.41 6.59 -3.21
CA GLU A 147 -7.92 7.98 -3.17
C GLU A 147 -7.94 8.62 -4.57
N LEU A 148 -7.61 7.84 -5.60
CA LEU A 148 -7.64 8.30 -6.99
C LEU A 148 -9.06 8.63 -7.47
N VAL A 149 -10.05 7.83 -7.09
CA VAL A 149 -11.46 8.08 -7.43
C VAL A 149 -11.97 9.36 -6.76
N GLU A 150 -11.60 9.58 -5.49
CA GLU A 150 -11.95 10.79 -4.76
C GLU A 150 -11.33 12.03 -5.42
N LEU A 151 -10.06 11.97 -5.77
CA LEU A 151 -9.36 13.04 -6.50
C LEU A 151 -10.01 13.34 -7.85
N ILE A 152 -10.41 12.34 -8.63
CA ILE A 152 -11.10 12.54 -9.92
C ILE A 152 -12.44 13.25 -9.71
N SER A 153 -13.15 12.97 -8.62
CA SER A 153 -14.43 13.62 -8.30
C SER A 153 -14.29 15.07 -7.90
N GLU A 154 -13.16 15.48 -7.36
CA GLU A 154 -12.88 16.86 -6.94
C GLU A 154 -12.45 17.78 -8.09
N PHE A 155 -12.05 17.25 -9.25
CA PHE A 155 -11.64 18.07 -10.40
C PHE A 155 -12.85 18.72 -11.11
N PRO A 156 -13.04 20.05 -11.05
CA PRO A 156 -14.25 20.73 -11.58
C PRO A 156 -14.42 20.61 -13.10
N GLY A 157 -13.36 20.28 -13.83
CA GLY A 157 -13.40 20.12 -15.30
C GLY A 157 -13.88 18.76 -15.78
N LEU A 158 -13.95 17.75 -14.90
CA LEU A 158 -14.39 16.38 -15.20
C LEU A 158 -15.75 16.04 -14.59
N GLN A 159 -16.48 16.97 -14.02
CA GLN A 159 -17.79 16.77 -13.36
C GLN A 159 -18.95 16.39 -14.31
N THR A 160 -18.64 15.93 -15.49
CA THR A 160 -19.64 15.34 -16.38
C THR A 160 -19.77 13.85 -16.07
N SER A 161 -20.87 13.24 -16.50
CA SER A 161 -21.18 11.79 -16.40
C SER A 161 -20.01 10.85 -16.74
N VAL A 162 -19.01 11.35 -17.46
CA VAL A 162 -17.77 10.68 -17.84
C VAL A 162 -16.86 10.38 -16.63
N SER A 163 -16.87 11.20 -15.58
CA SER A 163 -15.97 10.99 -14.41
C SER A 163 -16.34 9.74 -13.60
N GLY A 164 -17.63 9.47 -13.41
CA GLY A 164 -18.10 8.30 -12.68
C GLY A 164 -17.88 6.99 -13.45
N GLU A 165 -18.01 7.04 -14.78
CA GLU A 165 -17.72 5.88 -15.64
C GLU A 165 -16.22 5.57 -15.67
N LEU A 166 -15.38 6.56 -15.90
CA LEU A 166 -13.92 6.42 -15.88
C LEU A 166 -13.41 5.89 -14.53
N ALA A 167 -13.93 6.41 -13.43
CA ALA A 167 -13.55 5.95 -12.09
C ALA A 167 -13.86 4.46 -11.90
N SER A 168 -15.05 4.01 -12.30
CA SER A 168 -15.45 2.62 -12.19
C SER A 168 -14.70 1.69 -13.16
N GLU A 169 -14.32 2.17 -14.34
CA GLU A 169 -13.47 1.46 -15.28
C GLU A 169 -12.05 1.27 -14.72
N ILE A 170 -11.45 2.34 -14.22
CA ILE A 170 -10.12 2.29 -13.61
C ILE A 170 -10.09 1.33 -12.43
N GLN A 171 -11.09 1.38 -11.54
CA GLN A 171 -11.19 0.43 -10.44
C GLN A 171 -11.31 -1.02 -10.92
N SER A 172 -12.12 -1.28 -11.96
CA SER A 172 -12.29 -2.61 -12.53
C SER A 172 -10.99 -3.14 -13.15
N VAL A 173 -10.26 -2.29 -13.87
CA VAL A 173 -8.94 -2.64 -14.44
C VAL A 173 -7.92 -2.95 -13.33
N ILE A 174 -7.87 -2.13 -12.28
CA ILE A 174 -6.96 -2.36 -11.14
C ILE A 174 -7.32 -3.67 -10.42
N PHE A 175 -8.60 -3.96 -10.26
CA PHE A 175 -9.07 -5.20 -9.65
C PHE A 175 -8.64 -6.43 -10.45
N VAL A 176 -8.93 -6.46 -11.75
CA VAL A 176 -8.55 -7.56 -12.64
C VAL A 176 -7.03 -7.74 -12.70
N ALA A 177 -6.28 -6.63 -12.86
CA ALA A 177 -4.82 -6.68 -12.90
C ALA A 177 -4.22 -7.20 -11.58
N SER A 178 -4.82 -6.84 -10.44
CA SER A 178 -4.38 -7.30 -9.12
C SER A 178 -4.68 -8.77 -8.90
N LEU A 179 -5.90 -9.23 -9.24
CA LEU A 179 -6.27 -10.64 -9.19
C LEU A 179 -5.39 -11.50 -10.10
N PHE A 180 -5.15 -11.06 -11.33
CA PHE A 180 -4.29 -11.74 -12.28
C PHE A 180 -2.87 -11.93 -11.74
N ASN A 181 -2.28 -10.86 -11.20
CA ASN A 181 -0.94 -10.94 -10.59
C ASN A 181 -0.93 -11.85 -9.36
N LEU A 182 -1.97 -11.81 -8.53
CA LEU A 182 -2.07 -12.64 -7.34
C LEU A 182 -2.18 -14.12 -7.71
N LEU A 183 -3.00 -14.47 -8.69
CA LEU A 183 -3.14 -15.84 -9.18
C LEU A 183 -1.84 -16.41 -9.74
N ILE A 184 -1.08 -15.61 -10.50
CA ILE A 184 0.18 -16.07 -11.10
C ILE A 184 1.32 -16.15 -10.08
N GLN A 185 1.35 -15.23 -9.10
CA GLN A 185 2.45 -15.17 -8.13
C GLN A 185 2.30 -16.13 -6.96
N VAL A 186 1.09 -16.58 -6.66
CA VAL A 186 0.83 -17.57 -5.58
C VAL A 186 0.96 -19.01 -6.09
N THR A 187 0.86 -19.24 -7.42
CA THR A 187 1.04 -20.55 -8.03
C THR A 187 2.49 -20.82 -8.33
#